data_0178ae08dbe699166eb745c03d4c387f
#
_entry.id   0178ae08dbe699166eb745c03d4c387f
#
_cell.length_a   1.000
_cell.length_b   1.000
_cell.length_c   1.000
_cell.angle_alpha   90.00
_cell.angle_beta   90.00
_cell.angle_gamma   90.00
#
_symmetry.space_group_name_H-M   'P 1'
#
loop_
_entity.id
_entity.type
_entity.pdbx_description
1 polymer ?
#
loop_
_entity_poly.entity_id
_entity_poly.type
_entity_poly.pdbx_seq_one_letter_code
_entity_poly.pdbx_strand_id
1 'polypeptide(L)'
;FKSYNFHNLYKELLNFCTVELSAFYFDIRKDLLYCDPKDSKKRSDCILILKVILECLLKWFAPILSFTTEEIYHLIHNEDNNGSIHLQKFVKIPNHWKNEELNSKWDKLKLIRDEANISIESKRADKIIGSSLEANIEIKIRDKDMYSLAQNHDFSEICITSSASILNDINLEKEVEITSSKAVGNK
;
A
#
# COMPACT_ATOMS: atom_id res chain seq x y z
N PHE A 1 16.21 14.94 -11.36
CA PHE A 1 16.50 16.37 -11.20
C PHE A 1 17.77 16.82 -11.95
N LYS A 2 18.92 16.13 -11.76
CA LYS A 2 20.21 16.53 -12.38
C LYS A 2 20.17 16.62 -13.92
N SER A 3 19.34 15.84 -14.58
CA SER A 3 19.16 15.81 -16.03
C SER A 3 18.03 16.72 -16.54
N TYR A 4 17.33 17.41 -15.64
CA TYR A 4 16.15 18.25 -15.95
C TYR A 4 15.04 17.53 -16.73
N ASN A 5 15.00 16.19 -16.67
CA ASN A 5 13.95 15.39 -17.31
C ASN A 5 12.71 15.32 -16.43
N PHE A 6 11.98 16.43 -16.34
CA PHE A 6 10.77 16.56 -15.52
C PHE A 6 9.61 15.71 -16.01
N HIS A 7 9.56 15.38 -17.30
CA HIS A 7 8.52 14.51 -17.84
C HIS A 7 8.60 13.09 -17.26
N ASN A 8 9.78 12.50 -17.26
CA ASN A 8 9.97 11.17 -16.66
C ASN A 8 9.79 11.22 -15.15
N LEU A 9 10.30 12.26 -14.50
CA LEU A 9 10.08 12.44 -13.05
C LEU A 9 8.59 12.49 -12.71
N TYR A 10 7.80 13.26 -13.48
CA TYR A 10 6.36 13.35 -13.27
C TYR A 10 5.67 12.00 -13.44
N LYS A 11 6.01 11.23 -14.49
CA LYS A 11 5.45 9.88 -14.71
C LYS A 11 5.75 8.95 -13.54
N GLU A 12 6.99 8.90 -13.08
CA GLU A 12 7.39 8.06 -11.95
C GLU A 12 6.67 8.46 -10.66
N LEU A 13 6.60 9.76 -10.37
CA LEU A 13 5.88 10.26 -9.19
C LEU A 13 4.38 10.00 -9.28
N LEU A 14 3.78 10.17 -10.45
CA LEU A 14 2.36 9.89 -10.66
C LEU A 14 2.06 8.40 -10.47
N ASN A 15 2.89 7.51 -11.05
CA ASN A 15 2.77 6.08 -10.87
C ASN A 15 2.91 5.69 -9.38
N PHE A 16 3.91 6.24 -8.70
CA PHE A 16 4.08 6.01 -7.26
C PHE A 16 2.85 6.45 -6.46
N CYS A 17 2.30 7.63 -6.73
CA CYS A 17 1.12 8.12 -6.03
C CYS A 17 -0.14 7.31 -6.31
N THR A 18 -0.35 6.88 -7.56
CA THR A 18 -1.58 6.18 -7.96
C THR A 18 -1.53 4.68 -7.65
N VAL A 19 -0.44 4.01 -7.94
CA VAL A 19 -0.31 2.55 -7.80
C VAL A 19 0.19 2.18 -6.39
N GLU A 20 1.36 2.69 -6.00
CA GLU A 20 1.98 2.25 -4.75
C GLU A 20 1.32 2.87 -3.51
N LEU A 21 0.96 4.13 -3.55
CA LEU A 21 0.33 4.80 -2.42
C LEU A 21 -1.19 4.61 -2.41
N SER A 22 -1.89 5.05 -3.44
CA SER A 22 -3.35 5.07 -3.42
C SER A 22 -3.94 3.66 -3.53
N ALA A 23 -3.62 2.92 -4.59
CA ALA A 23 -4.24 1.62 -4.85
C ALA A 23 -3.71 0.50 -3.93
N PHE A 24 -2.55 0.67 -3.31
CA PHE A 24 -2.00 -0.33 -2.41
C PHE A 24 -1.90 0.17 -0.97
N TYR A 25 -0.95 1.06 -0.65
CA TYR A 25 -0.62 1.37 0.74
C TYR A 25 -1.77 2.02 1.51
N PHE A 26 -2.43 3.04 0.93
CA PHE A 26 -3.56 3.69 1.60
C PHE A 26 -4.76 2.76 1.71
N ASP A 27 -4.98 1.93 0.70
CA ASP A 27 -6.10 1.00 0.69
C ASP A 27 -6.00 0.00 1.84
N ILE A 28 -4.86 -0.66 2.02
CA ILE A 28 -4.65 -1.64 3.11
C ILE A 28 -4.49 -0.99 4.50
N ARG A 29 -4.28 0.33 4.59
CA ARG A 29 -4.09 1.05 5.86
C ARG A 29 -5.29 1.86 6.31
N LYS A 30 -6.38 1.87 5.55
CA LYS A 30 -7.60 2.62 5.91
C LYS A 30 -8.11 2.27 7.29
N ASP A 31 -8.33 0.98 7.55
CA ASP A 31 -8.92 0.52 8.81
C ASP A 31 -7.99 0.83 9.99
N LEU A 32 -6.69 0.60 9.83
CA LEU A 32 -5.69 0.97 10.80
C LEU A 32 -5.73 2.46 11.17
N LEU A 33 -5.87 3.33 10.17
CA LEU A 33 -5.84 4.78 10.39
C LEU A 33 -7.13 5.31 11.01
N TYR A 34 -8.30 4.76 10.63
CA TYR A 34 -9.60 5.26 11.04
C TYR A 34 -10.22 4.53 12.21
N CYS A 35 -9.97 3.23 12.35
CA CYS A 35 -10.62 2.38 13.33
C CYS A 35 -9.74 2.07 14.56
N ASP A 36 -8.41 2.02 14.40
CA ASP A 36 -7.51 1.74 15.51
C ASP A 36 -7.51 2.84 16.57
N PRO A 37 -7.32 2.47 17.86
CA PRO A 37 -7.16 3.44 18.94
C PRO A 37 -6.03 4.45 18.67
N LYS A 38 -6.17 5.66 19.20
CA LYS A 38 -5.19 6.74 18.99
C LYS A 38 -3.80 6.43 19.54
N ASP A 39 -3.72 5.59 20.54
CA ASP A 39 -2.50 5.10 21.21
C ASP A 39 -1.92 3.83 20.57
N SER A 40 -2.55 3.29 19.53
CA SER A 40 -2.01 2.16 18.77
C SER A 40 -0.63 2.51 18.18
N LYS A 41 0.36 1.68 18.52
CA LYS A 41 1.71 1.82 17.98
C LYS A 41 1.72 1.69 16.45
N LYS A 42 0.99 0.69 15.90
CA LYS A 42 0.87 0.47 14.46
C LYS A 42 0.33 1.73 13.75
N ARG A 43 -0.70 2.36 14.34
CA ARG A 43 -1.29 3.60 13.81
C ARG A 43 -0.29 4.75 13.84
N SER A 44 0.41 4.93 14.96
CA SER A 44 1.42 5.98 15.11
C SER A 44 2.58 5.81 14.13
N ASP A 45 3.07 4.58 13.95
CA ASP A 45 4.14 4.26 13.00
C ASP A 45 3.69 4.52 11.55
N CYS A 46 2.44 4.19 11.21
CA CYS A 46 1.86 4.49 9.90
C CYS A 46 1.79 6.00 9.64
N ILE A 47 1.30 6.78 10.62
CA ILE A 47 1.23 8.24 10.52
C ILE A 47 2.63 8.86 10.35
N LEU A 48 3.63 8.33 11.05
CA LEU A 48 5.02 8.79 10.90
C LEU A 48 5.54 8.58 9.48
N ILE A 49 5.31 7.39 8.91
CA ILE A 49 5.70 7.09 7.52
C ILE A 49 4.97 8.00 6.54
N LEU A 50 3.67 8.24 6.74
CA LEU A 50 2.89 9.14 5.88
C LEU A 50 3.43 10.57 5.91
N LYS A 51 3.85 11.07 7.08
CA LYS A 51 4.50 12.39 7.19
C LYS A 51 5.81 12.45 6.40
N VAL A 52 6.64 11.42 6.48
CA VAL A 52 7.90 11.36 5.71
C VAL A 52 7.62 11.33 4.21
N ILE A 53 6.63 10.53 3.78
CA ILE A 53 6.22 10.46 2.37
C ILE A 53 5.72 11.83 1.89
N LEU A 54 4.87 12.49 2.65
CA LEU A 54 4.35 13.82 2.34
C LEU A 54 5.48 14.84 2.15
N GLU A 55 6.44 14.89 3.06
CA GLU A 55 7.62 15.75 2.97
C GLU A 55 8.45 15.48 1.70
N CYS A 56 8.60 14.22 1.33
CA CYS A 56 9.28 13.83 0.10
C CYS A 56 8.51 14.30 -1.13
N LEU A 57 7.21 14.03 -1.19
CA LEU A 57 6.36 14.37 -2.32
C LEU A 57 6.29 15.88 -2.55
N LEU A 58 6.12 16.67 -1.48
CA LEU A 58 6.11 18.14 -1.58
C LEU A 58 7.38 18.65 -2.24
N LYS A 59 8.54 18.17 -1.81
CA LYS A 59 9.85 18.60 -2.34
C LYS A 59 10.11 18.09 -3.75
N TRP A 60 9.62 16.90 -4.10
CA TRP A 60 9.79 16.35 -5.44
C TRP A 60 8.85 16.97 -6.46
N PHE A 61 7.63 17.33 -6.05
CA PHE A 61 6.66 18.00 -6.93
C PHE A 61 6.84 19.51 -7.00
N ALA A 62 7.58 20.15 -6.09
CA ALA A 62 7.74 21.60 -6.05
C ALA A 62 8.16 22.23 -7.40
N PRO A 63 9.07 21.65 -8.21
CA PRO A 63 9.42 22.21 -9.51
C PRO A 63 8.33 22.08 -10.58
N ILE A 64 7.30 21.25 -10.36
CA ILE A 64 6.25 20.90 -11.32
C ILE A 64 4.92 21.52 -10.90
N LEU A 65 4.57 21.37 -9.61
CA LEU A 65 3.33 21.85 -9.03
C LEU A 65 3.62 22.97 -8.01
N SER A 66 4.31 24.02 -8.49
CA SER A 66 4.92 25.04 -7.65
C SER A 66 3.95 25.71 -6.66
N PHE A 67 2.75 26.10 -7.11
CA PHE A 67 1.76 26.76 -6.26
C PHE A 67 1.11 25.79 -5.28
N THR A 68 0.71 24.62 -5.75
CA THR A 68 0.04 23.59 -4.92
C THR A 68 0.94 23.11 -3.79
N THR A 69 2.21 22.87 -4.08
CA THR A 69 3.16 22.42 -3.05
C THR A 69 3.50 23.51 -2.03
N GLU A 70 3.56 24.76 -2.47
CA GLU A 70 3.74 25.91 -1.58
C GLU A 70 2.54 26.09 -0.65
N GLU A 71 1.33 26.03 -1.19
CA GLU A 71 0.11 26.12 -0.40
C GLU A 71 0.05 25.03 0.68
N ILE A 72 0.28 23.77 0.29
CA ILE A 72 0.29 22.64 1.24
C ILE A 72 1.41 22.81 2.28
N TYR A 73 2.58 23.32 1.86
CA TYR A 73 3.69 23.56 2.77
C TYR A 73 3.30 24.56 3.86
N HIS A 74 2.66 25.68 3.51
CA HIS A 74 2.19 26.68 4.47
C HIS A 74 1.09 26.15 5.39
N LEU A 75 0.16 25.32 4.89
CA LEU A 75 -0.87 24.69 5.72
C LEU A 75 -0.29 23.76 6.80
N ILE A 76 0.86 23.12 6.53
CA ILE A 76 1.50 22.20 7.48
C ILE A 76 2.40 22.91 8.47
N HIS A 77 3.11 23.96 8.02
CA HIS A 77 4.18 24.60 8.80
C HIS A 77 3.79 25.93 9.45
N ASN A 78 2.51 26.32 9.41
CA ASN A 78 1.93 27.58 9.85
C ASN A 78 2.53 28.82 9.14
N GLU A 79 1.68 29.79 8.84
CA GLU A 79 2.04 31.02 8.10
C GLU A 79 3.13 31.89 8.75
N ASP A 80 3.39 31.71 10.06
CA ASP A 80 4.43 32.43 10.81
C ASP A 80 5.87 32.00 10.44
N ASN A 81 6.02 30.91 9.70
CA ASN A 81 7.33 30.44 9.22
C ASN A 81 7.55 31.02 7.82
N ASN A 82 8.29 32.15 7.74
CA ASN A 82 8.67 32.83 6.49
C ASN A 82 9.47 31.95 5.50
N GLY A 83 9.28 30.64 5.54
CA GLY A 83 9.92 29.68 4.68
C GLY A 83 9.06 29.31 3.47
N SER A 84 9.69 28.92 2.38
CA SER A 84 9.05 28.40 1.19
C SER A 84 9.54 26.98 0.93
N ILE A 85 8.67 26.12 0.36
CA ILE A 85 9.04 24.78 -0.08
C ILE A 85 10.19 24.81 -1.07
N HIS A 86 10.26 25.85 -1.89
CA HIS A 86 11.29 26.03 -2.91
C HIS A 86 12.69 26.31 -2.34
N LEU A 87 12.77 26.71 -1.08
CA LEU A 87 14.03 26.91 -0.35
C LEU A 87 14.44 25.68 0.45
N GLN A 88 13.60 24.65 0.50
CA GLN A 88 13.86 23.46 1.29
C GLN A 88 14.80 22.49 0.59
N LYS A 89 15.65 21.83 1.38
CA LYS A 89 16.51 20.75 0.87
C LYS A 89 15.71 19.45 0.76
N PHE A 90 16.08 18.60 -0.19
CA PHE A 90 15.51 17.25 -0.29
C PHE A 90 15.72 16.46 1.00
N VAL A 91 14.73 15.63 1.33
CA VAL A 91 14.81 14.72 2.48
C VAL A 91 15.96 13.76 2.27
N LYS A 92 16.81 13.63 3.28
CA LYS A 92 17.88 12.61 3.27
C LYS A 92 17.29 11.32 3.80
N ILE A 93 17.04 10.38 2.89
CA ILE A 93 16.57 9.04 3.25
C ILE A 93 17.79 8.21 3.69
N PRO A 94 17.75 7.60 4.88
CA PRO A 94 18.85 6.77 5.37
C PRO A 94 19.10 5.57 4.44
N ASN A 95 20.35 5.29 4.10
CA ASN A 95 20.69 4.21 3.18
C ASN A 95 20.22 2.83 3.67
N HIS A 96 20.14 2.62 5.01
CA HIS A 96 19.69 1.35 5.58
C HIS A 96 18.18 1.11 5.41
N TRP A 97 17.39 2.10 4.96
CA TRP A 97 15.99 1.90 4.57
C TRP A 97 15.85 1.22 3.21
N LYS A 98 16.89 1.28 2.39
CA LYS A 98 16.91 0.52 1.14
C LYS A 98 17.18 -0.95 1.45
N ASN A 99 16.13 -1.75 1.39
CA ASN A 99 16.16 -3.17 1.71
C ASN A 99 15.62 -3.98 0.54
N GLU A 100 16.50 -4.50 -0.30
CA GLU A 100 16.13 -5.24 -1.50
C GLU A 100 15.53 -6.62 -1.19
N GLU A 101 15.95 -7.24 -0.08
CA GLU A 101 15.37 -8.49 0.39
C GLU A 101 13.89 -8.29 0.79
N LEU A 102 13.61 -7.23 1.54
CA LEU A 102 12.26 -6.87 1.93
C LEU A 102 11.41 -6.52 0.71
N ASN A 103 11.97 -5.80 -0.26
CA ASN A 103 11.27 -5.50 -1.51
C ASN A 103 10.85 -6.78 -2.25
N SER A 104 11.78 -7.71 -2.43
CA SER A 104 11.50 -9.00 -3.07
C SER A 104 10.43 -9.82 -2.32
N LYS A 105 10.41 -9.77 -0.97
CA LYS A 105 9.35 -10.39 -0.17
C LYS A 105 7.98 -9.75 -0.45
N TRP A 106 7.93 -8.41 -0.48
CA TRP A 106 6.68 -7.70 -0.77
C TRP A 106 6.19 -7.89 -2.20
N ASP A 107 7.08 -8.06 -3.18
CA ASP A 107 6.69 -8.38 -4.56
C ASP A 107 5.92 -9.71 -4.61
N LYS A 108 6.37 -10.72 -3.86
CA LYS A 108 5.65 -12.00 -3.72
C LYS A 108 4.30 -11.85 -3.01
N LEU A 109 4.22 -11.05 -1.94
CA LEU A 109 2.97 -10.81 -1.23
C LEU A 109 1.95 -10.03 -2.08
N LYS A 110 2.42 -9.07 -2.88
CA LYS A 110 1.57 -8.34 -3.83
C LYS A 110 1.01 -9.26 -4.91
N LEU A 111 1.79 -10.21 -5.40
CA LEU A 111 1.35 -11.21 -6.37
C LEU A 111 0.17 -12.04 -5.82
N ILE A 112 0.25 -12.48 -4.56
CA ILE A 112 -0.87 -13.17 -3.90
C ILE A 112 -2.10 -12.25 -3.80
N ARG A 113 -1.90 -10.97 -3.42
CA ARG A 113 -3.00 -9.99 -3.33
C ARG A 113 -3.66 -9.76 -4.69
N ASP A 114 -2.90 -9.67 -5.76
CA ASP A 114 -3.43 -9.45 -7.11
C ASP A 114 -4.29 -10.62 -7.56
N GLU A 115 -3.87 -11.87 -7.32
CA GLU A 115 -4.68 -13.05 -7.58
C GLU A 115 -5.94 -13.09 -6.69
N ALA A 116 -5.85 -12.65 -5.42
CA ALA A 116 -7.01 -12.53 -4.54
C ALA A 116 -8.02 -11.52 -5.08
N ASN A 117 -7.56 -10.37 -5.53
CA ASN A 117 -8.41 -9.33 -6.11
C ASN A 117 -9.13 -9.85 -7.36
N ILE A 118 -8.47 -10.61 -8.24
CA ILE A 118 -9.10 -11.21 -9.41
C ILE A 118 -10.24 -12.16 -8.99
N SER A 119 -10.01 -13.02 -7.99
CA SER A 119 -11.02 -13.93 -7.46
C SER A 119 -12.20 -13.19 -6.83
N ILE A 120 -11.94 -12.13 -6.06
CA ILE A 120 -12.96 -11.29 -5.40
C ILE A 120 -13.79 -10.56 -6.46
N GLU A 121 -13.16 -9.94 -7.46
CA GLU A 121 -13.86 -9.21 -8.52
C GLU A 121 -14.75 -10.13 -9.36
N SER A 122 -14.33 -11.38 -9.59
CA SER A 122 -15.21 -12.37 -10.23
C SER A 122 -16.50 -12.57 -9.43
N LYS A 123 -16.41 -12.73 -8.10
CA LYS A 123 -17.59 -12.88 -7.22
C LYS A 123 -18.45 -11.62 -7.13
N ARG A 124 -17.84 -10.44 -7.27
CA ARG A 124 -18.57 -9.17 -7.36
C ARG A 124 -19.33 -9.05 -8.67
N ALA A 125 -18.71 -9.44 -9.79
CA ALA A 125 -19.37 -9.48 -11.11
C ALA A 125 -20.57 -10.41 -11.12
N ASP A 126 -20.45 -11.56 -10.45
CA ASP A 126 -21.55 -12.55 -10.27
C ASP A 126 -22.60 -12.09 -9.25
N LYS A 127 -22.43 -10.90 -8.61
CA LYS A 127 -23.30 -10.37 -7.55
C LYS A 127 -23.46 -11.28 -6.32
N ILE A 128 -22.49 -12.16 -6.07
CA ILE A 128 -22.47 -13.04 -4.89
C ILE A 128 -22.08 -12.24 -3.65
N ILE A 129 -21.17 -11.27 -3.80
CA ILE A 129 -20.72 -10.33 -2.78
C ILE A 129 -20.86 -8.88 -3.28
N GLY A 130 -21.09 -7.94 -2.37
CA GLY A 130 -21.15 -6.51 -2.69
C GLY A 130 -19.82 -5.79 -2.49
N SER A 131 -19.00 -6.25 -1.54
CA SER A 131 -17.70 -5.68 -1.23
C SER A 131 -16.69 -6.78 -0.87
N SER A 132 -15.40 -6.48 -0.90
CA SER A 132 -14.34 -7.38 -0.48
C SER A 132 -14.49 -7.82 0.99
N LEU A 133 -15.00 -6.94 1.86
CA LEU A 133 -15.30 -7.24 3.26
C LEU A 133 -16.37 -8.32 3.46
N GLU A 134 -17.14 -8.67 2.42
CA GLU A 134 -18.08 -9.79 2.46
C GLU A 134 -17.48 -11.11 1.98
N ALA A 135 -16.20 -11.11 1.63
CA ALA A 135 -15.51 -12.30 1.14
C ALA A 135 -14.70 -12.98 2.23
N ASN A 136 -14.70 -14.32 2.19
CA ASN A 136 -13.65 -15.16 2.76
C ASN A 136 -12.77 -15.64 1.61
N ILE A 137 -11.45 -15.64 1.81
CA ILE A 137 -10.51 -16.14 0.83
C ILE A 137 -9.75 -17.37 1.37
N GLU A 138 -9.58 -18.35 0.51
CA GLU A 138 -8.70 -19.49 0.73
C GLU A 138 -7.55 -19.38 -0.27
N ILE A 139 -6.32 -19.26 0.25
CA ILE A 139 -5.10 -19.07 -0.51
C ILE A 139 -4.32 -20.38 -0.47
N LYS A 140 -4.14 -21.03 -1.62
CA LYS A 140 -3.33 -22.22 -1.78
C LYS A 140 -2.02 -21.84 -2.46
N ILE A 141 -0.90 -22.22 -1.85
CA ILE A 141 0.44 -21.89 -2.33
C ILE A 141 1.23 -23.18 -2.50
N ARG A 142 1.82 -23.37 -3.69
CA ARG A 142 2.65 -24.55 -4.00
C ARG A 142 4.03 -24.45 -3.38
N ASP A 143 4.66 -23.32 -3.49
CA ASP A 143 6.04 -23.08 -3.00
C ASP A 143 6.07 -22.94 -1.47
N LYS A 144 6.95 -23.72 -0.80
CA LYS A 144 7.07 -23.74 0.65
C LYS A 144 7.63 -22.45 1.23
N ASP A 145 8.55 -21.78 0.55
CA ASP A 145 9.17 -20.56 1.03
C ASP A 145 8.17 -19.41 0.95
N MET A 146 7.41 -19.35 -0.14
CA MET A 146 6.32 -18.39 -0.30
C MET A 146 5.19 -18.64 0.70
N TYR A 147 4.86 -19.89 0.97
CA TYR A 147 3.89 -20.27 2.01
C TYR A 147 4.35 -19.81 3.40
N SER A 148 5.60 -20.09 3.77
CA SER A 148 6.18 -19.67 5.05
C SER A 148 6.22 -18.15 5.18
N LEU A 149 6.51 -17.44 4.09
CA LEU A 149 6.44 -15.98 4.04
C LEU A 149 5.01 -15.49 4.27
N ALA A 150 4.05 -16.08 3.55
CA ALA A 150 2.64 -15.68 3.62
C ALA A 150 2.04 -15.88 5.02
N GLN A 151 2.39 -16.97 5.72
CA GLN A 151 1.90 -17.24 7.07
C GLN A 151 2.29 -16.18 8.11
N ASN A 152 3.35 -15.42 7.89
CA ASN A 152 3.78 -14.35 8.79
C ASN A 152 3.02 -13.04 8.60
N HIS A 153 2.05 -13.01 7.67
CA HIS A 153 1.29 -11.81 7.32
C HIS A 153 -0.22 -12.06 7.40
N ASP A 154 -0.95 -11.05 7.82
CA ASP A 154 -2.42 -11.09 7.83
C ASP A 154 -2.97 -10.75 6.45
N PHE A 155 -3.36 -11.76 5.70
CA PHE A 155 -3.97 -11.58 4.39
C PHE A 155 -5.41 -11.08 4.45
N SER A 156 -6.10 -11.17 5.57
CA SER A 156 -7.40 -10.51 5.71
C SER A 156 -7.24 -8.99 5.70
N GLU A 157 -6.19 -8.47 6.35
CA GLU A 157 -5.82 -7.04 6.29
C GLU A 157 -5.33 -6.65 4.89
N ILE A 158 -4.43 -7.45 4.27
CA ILE A 158 -3.83 -7.12 2.96
C ILE A 158 -4.85 -7.14 1.82
N CYS A 159 -5.82 -8.07 1.85
CA CYS A 159 -6.87 -8.21 0.82
C CYS A 159 -8.18 -7.51 1.20
N ILE A 160 -8.27 -6.97 2.41
CA ILE A 160 -9.47 -6.28 2.94
C ILE A 160 -10.69 -7.21 2.88
N THR A 161 -10.55 -8.40 3.47
CA THR A 161 -11.57 -9.44 3.49
C THR A 161 -11.98 -9.78 4.92
N SER A 162 -13.13 -10.46 5.10
CA SER A 162 -13.60 -10.91 6.42
C SER A 162 -12.64 -11.91 7.04
N SER A 163 -12.09 -12.81 6.24
CA SER A 163 -11.09 -13.79 6.67
C SER A 163 -10.23 -14.26 5.51
N ALA A 164 -9.03 -14.74 5.84
CA ALA A 164 -8.12 -15.37 4.91
C ALA A 164 -7.54 -16.64 5.54
N SER A 165 -7.58 -17.75 4.83
CA SER A 165 -6.90 -18.99 5.18
C SER A 165 -5.80 -19.30 4.19
N ILE A 166 -4.67 -19.80 4.68
CA ILE A 166 -3.50 -20.09 3.84
C ILE A 166 -3.15 -21.57 3.98
N LEU A 167 -3.07 -22.26 2.86
CA LEU A 167 -2.76 -23.67 2.77
C LEU A 167 -1.57 -23.92 1.85
N ASN A 168 -0.71 -24.86 2.21
CA ASN A 168 0.32 -25.35 1.30
C ASN A 168 -0.20 -26.56 0.55
N ASP A 169 -0.27 -26.47 -0.79
CA ASP A 169 -0.68 -27.56 -1.65
C ASP A 169 0.36 -27.78 -2.77
N ILE A 170 1.16 -28.79 -2.60
CA ILE A 170 2.28 -29.13 -3.50
C ILE A 170 1.77 -29.60 -4.88
N ASN A 171 0.51 -30.04 -4.97
CA ASN A 171 -0.06 -30.61 -6.20
C ASN A 171 -0.69 -29.55 -7.11
N LEU A 172 -0.64 -28.26 -6.74
CA LEU A 172 -1.16 -27.17 -7.56
C LEU A 172 -0.44 -27.10 -8.91
N GLU A 173 -1.20 -26.91 -9.97
CA GLU A 173 -0.64 -26.59 -11.30
C GLU A 173 -0.02 -25.20 -11.35
N LYS A 174 -0.65 -24.23 -10.68
CA LYS A 174 -0.19 -22.85 -10.54
C LYS A 174 0.66 -22.68 -9.31
N GLU A 175 1.41 -21.58 -9.24
CA GLU A 175 2.17 -21.21 -8.06
C GLU A 175 1.26 -20.81 -6.89
N VAL A 176 0.19 -20.10 -7.22
CA VAL A 176 -0.85 -19.63 -6.27
C VAL A 176 -2.22 -19.88 -6.89
N GLU A 177 -3.16 -20.38 -6.10
CA GLU A 177 -4.58 -20.51 -6.44
C GLU A 177 -5.41 -19.93 -5.32
N ILE A 178 -6.38 -19.05 -5.65
CA ILE A 178 -7.22 -18.41 -4.66
C ILE A 178 -8.69 -18.63 -4.98
N THR A 179 -9.41 -19.09 -3.98
CA THR A 179 -10.86 -19.24 -4.02
C THR A 179 -11.50 -18.23 -3.07
N SER A 180 -12.46 -17.47 -3.58
CA SER A 180 -13.27 -16.57 -2.77
C SER A 180 -14.68 -17.09 -2.59
N SER A 181 -15.24 -16.93 -1.40
CA SER A 181 -16.60 -17.29 -1.05
C SER A 181 -17.24 -16.18 -0.23
N LYS A 182 -18.57 -16.17 -0.14
CA LYS A 182 -19.28 -15.21 0.71
C LYS A 182 -19.05 -15.55 2.18
N ALA A 183 -18.70 -14.56 2.98
CA ALA A 183 -18.55 -14.71 4.42
C ALA A 183 -19.89 -15.07 5.07
N VAL A 184 -19.86 -16.00 6.02
CA VAL A 184 -21.04 -16.39 6.81
C VAL A 184 -21.07 -15.47 8.03
N GLY A 185 -22.00 -14.53 8.07
CA GLY A 185 -22.19 -13.60 9.20
C GLY A 185 -23.08 -12.43 8.81
N ASN A 186 -23.72 -11.82 9.80
CA ASN A 186 -24.39 -10.53 9.63
C ASN A 186 -23.34 -9.42 9.74
N LYS A 187 -23.49 -8.40 8.86
CA LYS A 187 -22.74 -7.13 9.00
C LYS A 187 -23.08 -6.45 10.30
#